data_d0282021d2bd089c0c4b435f98c02ce6
#
_entry.id   d0282021d2bd089c0c4b435f98c02ce6
#
_cell.length_a   1.000
_cell.length_b   1.000
_cell.length_c   1.000
_cell.angle_alpha   90.00
_cell.angle_beta   90.00
_cell.angle_gamma   90.00
#
_symmetry.space_group_name_H-M   'P 1'
#
loop_
_entity.id
_entity.type
_entity.pdbx_description
1 polymer ?
#
loop_
_entity_poly.entity_id
_entity_poly.type
_entity_poly.pdbx_seq_one_letter_code
_entity_poly.pdbx_strand_id
1 'polypeptide(L)'
;YHILGSRDAAMDATQDAFIRAFEGLARYRGGSFKSWILRITTNCSYDQLRYKQRRPSTPIDDLVEDDEHSSMLMAEDEEPEEYAERSELNGVIRRGLRTLPKDQRAVLVLADIEGLSYNEIAETLDASVGTIKSRLSRARAKLRDFMLEREELLPSRLRLGVGDTKD
;
A
#
# COMPACT_ATOMS: atom_id res chain seq x y z
N TYR A 1 -4.29 1.14 4.87
CA TYR A 1 -5.13 1.13 3.67
C TYR A 1 -4.46 0.37 2.52
N HIS A 2 -3.26 0.76 2.07
CA HIS A 2 -2.56 0.18 0.91
C HIS A 2 -2.34 -1.35 0.98
N ILE A 3 -2.22 -1.90 2.20
CA ILE A 3 -2.09 -3.35 2.39
C ILE A 3 -3.44 -4.06 2.23
N LEU A 4 -4.52 -3.47 2.73
CA LEU A 4 -5.85 -4.09 2.80
C LEU A 4 -6.69 -3.85 1.55
N GLY A 5 -6.54 -2.70 0.91
CA GLY A 5 -7.30 -2.29 -0.27
C GLY A 5 -8.76 -1.92 0.01
N SER A 6 -9.22 -1.99 1.26
CA SER A 6 -10.55 -1.61 1.72
C SER A 6 -10.43 -0.57 2.83
N ARG A 7 -11.26 0.48 2.78
CA ARG A 7 -11.25 1.56 3.77
C ARG A 7 -11.74 1.07 5.13
N ASP A 8 -12.84 0.34 5.14
CA ASP A 8 -13.43 -0.15 6.38
C ASP A 8 -12.49 -1.13 7.08
N ALA A 9 -11.93 -2.10 6.34
CA ALA A 9 -10.91 -2.98 6.88
C ALA A 9 -9.66 -2.24 7.37
N ALA A 10 -9.29 -1.13 6.72
CA ALA A 10 -8.17 -0.30 7.15
C ALA A 10 -8.50 0.48 8.44
N MET A 11 -9.72 0.97 8.58
CA MET A 11 -10.19 1.63 9.80
C MET A 11 -10.20 0.66 10.97
N ASP A 12 -10.74 -0.53 10.80
CA ASP A 12 -10.75 -1.59 11.81
C ASP A 12 -9.32 -1.98 12.23
N ALA A 13 -8.45 -2.24 11.25
CA ALA A 13 -7.05 -2.55 11.53
C ALA A 13 -6.31 -1.41 12.22
N THR A 14 -6.66 -0.16 11.93
CA THR A 14 -6.07 1.02 12.58
C THR A 14 -6.53 1.11 14.02
N GLN A 15 -7.82 0.91 14.30
CA GLN A 15 -8.36 0.90 15.65
C GLN A 15 -7.70 -0.20 16.49
N ASP A 16 -7.63 -1.42 15.97
CA ASP A 16 -6.95 -2.54 16.63
C ASP A 16 -5.46 -2.21 16.89
N ALA A 17 -4.80 -1.58 15.93
CA ALA A 17 -3.40 -1.19 16.07
C ALA A 17 -3.19 -0.16 17.19
N PHE A 18 -4.08 0.84 17.33
CA PHE A 18 -4.00 1.81 18.42
C PHE A 18 -4.23 1.16 19.79
N ILE A 19 -5.19 0.25 19.90
CA ILE A 19 -5.45 -0.50 21.15
C ILE A 19 -4.18 -1.29 21.54
N ARG A 20 -3.64 -2.09 20.60
CA ARG A 20 -2.42 -2.89 20.84
C ARG A 20 -1.19 -2.03 21.11
N ALA A 21 -1.09 -0.86 20.46
CA ALA A 21 -0.01 0.08 20.72
C ALA A 21 -0.12 0.68 22.13
N PHE A 22 -1.30 1.06 22.56
CA PHE A 22 -1.53 1.57 23.92
C PHE A 22 -1.16 0.52 24.97
N GLU A 23 -1.64 -0.72 24.83
CA GLU A 23 -1.30 -1.84 25.72
C GLU A 23 0.20 -2.17 25.71
N GLY A 24 0.84 -2.01 24.54
CA GLY A 24 2.26 -2.31 24.34
C GLY A 24 3.21 -1.19 24.77
N LEU A 25 2.70 0.04 24.97
CA LEU A 25 3.52 1.24 25.19
C LEU A 25 4.44 1.13 26.42
N ALA A 26 3.95 0.54 27.51
CA ALA A 26 4.74 0.31 28.72
C ALA A 26 5.93 -0.67 28.51
N ARG A 27 5.89 -1.47 27.45
CA ARG A 27 6.94 -2.42 27.06
C ARG A 27 7.83 -1.91 25.94
N TYR A 28 7.52 -0.72 25.39
CA TYR A 28 8.35 -0.10 24.37
C TYR A 28 9.68 0.33 24.96
N ARG A 29 10.78 -0.29 24.52
CA ARG A 29 12.12 -0.10 25.07
C ARG A 29 13.00 0.89 24.27
N GLY A 30 12.38 1.72 23.42
CA GLY A 30 13.10 2.64 22.54
C GLY A 30 13.39 2.05 21.15
N GLY A 31 14.17 2.78 20.35
CA GLY A 31 14.39 2.49 18.93
C GLY A 31 13.48 3.33 18.02
N SER A 32 13.23 2.87 16.80
CA SER A 32 12.33 3.56 15.87
C SER A 32 10.86 3.35 16.26
N PHE A 33 10.24 4.39 16.83
CA PHE A 33 8.80 4.36 17.12
C PHE A 33 7.96 4.10 15.86
N LYS A 34 8.38 4.69 14.73
CA LYS A 34 7.74 4.46 13.44
C LYS A 34 7.74 2.98 13.07
N SER A 35 8.89 2.31 13.12
CA SER A 35 8.99 0.89 12.81
C SER A 35 8.18 0.02 13.78
N TRP A 36 8.15 0.37 15.07
CA TRP A 36 7.37 -0.33 16.07
C TRP A 36 5.86 -0.24 15.81
N ILE A 37 5.33 0.97 15.54
CA ILE A 37 3.90 1.14 15.27
C ILE A 37 3.50 0.52 13.93
N LEU A 38 4.35 0.61 12.90
CA LEU A 38 4.11 -0.04 11.60
C LEU A 38 4.12 -1.56 11.70
N ARG A 39 4.94 -2.14 12.58
CA ARG A 39 4.88 -3.57 12.89
C ARG A 39 3.52 -3.98 13.46
N ILE A 40 3.01 -3.24 14.43
CA ILE A 40 1.68 -3.49 15.01
C ILE A 40 0.60 -3.38 13.94
N THR A 41 0.60 -2.28 13.17
CA THR A 41 -0.38 -2.02 12.13
C THR A 41 -0.36 -3.07 11.02
N THR A 42 0.84 -3.50 10.59
CA THR A 42 0.99 -4.56 9.58
C THR A 42 0.45 -5.89 10.08
N ASN A 43 0.70 -6.23 11.34
CA ASN A 43 0.16 -7.46 11.95
C ASN A 43 -1.37 -7.42 12.03
N CYS A 44 -1.97 -6.28 12.45
CA CYS A 44 -3.42 -6.10 12.44
C CYS A 44 -3.99 -6.21 11.01
N SER A 45 -3.30 -5.64 10.01
CA SER A 45 -3.69 -5.77 8.61
C SER A 45 -3.65 -7.23 8.13
N TYR A 46 -2.65 -8.00 8.54
CA TYR A 46 -2.60 -9.44 8.21
C TYR A 46 -3.68 -10.25 8.91
N ASP A 47 -4.03 -9.90 10.14
CA ASP A 47 -5.13 -10.53 10.87
C ASP A 47 -6.47 -10.28 10.15
N GLN A 48 -6.72 -9.06 9.67
CA GLN A 48 -7.89 -8.72 8.85
C GLN A 48 -7.92 -9.50 7.52
N LEU A 49 -6.79 -9.61 6.82
CA LEU A 49 -6.71 -10.41 5.58
C LEU A 49 -7.02 -11.90 5.84
N ARG A 50 -6.53 -12.46 6.94
CA ARG A 50 -6.82 -13.83 7.34
C ARG A 50 -8.31 -14.02 7.70
N TYR A 51 -8.88 -13.03 8.38
CA TYR A 51 -10.30 -13.05 8.74
C TYR A 51 -11.17 -13.04 7.48
N LYS A 52 -10.90 -12.14 6.54
CA LYS A 52 -11.63 -12.06 5.24
C LYS A 52 -11.49 -13.35 4.42
N GLN A 53 -10.32 -14.00 4.42
CA GLN A 53 -10.12 -15.29 3.74
C GLN A 53 -10.94 -16.44 4.33
N ARG A 54 -11.20 -16.42 5.63
CA ARG A 54 -12.00 -17.46 6.32
C ARG A 54 -13.51 -17.26 6.17
N ARG A 55 -13.92 -16.04 5.85
CA ARG A 55 -15.33 -15.66 5.62
C ARG A 55 -15.38 -14.88 4.30
N PRO A 56 -15.35 -15.58 3.16
CA PRO A 56 -15.53 -14.91 1.89
C PRO A 56 -16.92 -14.25 1.90
N SER A 57 -16.94 -12.93 2.02
CA SER A 57 -18.12 -12.12 1.73
C SER A 57 -18.42 -12.22 0.23
N THR A 58 -19.69 -12.13 -0.12
CA THR A 58 -20.15 -12.16 -1.51
C THR A 58 -19.40 -11.11 -2.36
N PRO A 59 -19.11 -11.38 -3.63
CA PRO A 59 -18.29 -10.52 -4.50
C PRO A 59 -18.77 -9.06 -4.68
N ILE A 60 -19.95 -8.72 -4.17
CA ILE A 60 -20.56 -7.39 -4.28
C ILE A 60 -19.81 -6.32 -3.48
N ASP A 61 -19.23 -6.67 -2.31
CA ASP A 61 -18.53 -5.72 -1.46
C ASP A 61 -17.16 -5.28 -2.02
N ASP A 62 -16.56 -6.07 -2.91
CA ASP A 62 -15.23 -5.77 -3.49
C ASP A 62 -15.31 -4.83 -4.70
N LEU A 63 -16.52 -4.56 -5.26
CA LEU A 63 -16.71 -3.78 -6.48
C LEU A 63 -17.12 -2.32 -6.24
N VAL A 64 -17.56 -1.96 -5.03
CA VAL A 64 -18.23 -0.67 -4.78
C VAL A 64 -17.36 0.34 -4.02
N GLU A 65 -16.20 -0.05 -3.48
CA GLU A 65 -15.35 0.84 -2.67
C GLU A 65 -14.33 1.66 -3.48
N ASP A 66 -14.47 1.76 -4.80
CA ASP A 66 -13.58 2.61 -5.60
C ASP A 66 -14.16 4.01 -5.78
N ASP A 67 -13.39 4.99 -5.43
CA ASP A 67 -13.28 6.36 -5.96
C ASP A 67 -13.99 7.55 -5.30
N GLU A 68 -15.02 7.46 -4.49
CA GLU A 68 -15.68 8.71 -4.05
C GLU A 68 -15.01 9.46 -2.87
N HIS A 69 -14.05 8.88 -2.17
CA HIS A 69 -13.51 9.50 -0.94
C HIS A 69 -12.00 9.81 -0.94
N SER A 70 -11.36 9.82 -2.11
CA SER A 70 -10.00 10.41 -2.24
C SER A 70 -10.02 11.93 -2.10
N SER A 71 -11.22 12.52 -2.07
CA SER A 71 -11.49 13.95 -2.06
C SER A 71 -11.14 14.68 -0.74
N MET A 72 -10.73 13.97 0.30
CA MET A 72 -10.54 14.60 1.62
C MET A 72 -9.16 15.26 1.86
N LEU A 73 -8.24 15.23 0.91
CA LEU A 73 -6.91 15.80 1.07
C LEU A 73 -6.51 16.63 -0.16
N MET A 74 -7.35 17.56 -0.58
CA MET A 74 -6.85 18.69 -1.36
C MET A 74 -5.95 19.52 -0.44
N ALA A 75 -4.69 19.71 -0.83
CA ALA A 75 -3.88 20.74 -0.23
C ALA A 75 -4.54 22.10 -0.55
N GLU A 76 -4.55 23.03 0.40
CA GLU A 76 -5.22 24.35 0.26
C GLU A 76 -4.76 25.14 -0.98
N ASP A 77 -3.62 24.79 -1.60
CA ASP A 77 -3.01 25.45 -2.74
C ASP A 77 -2.93 24.58 -4.02
N GLU A 78 -3.65 23.42 -4.09
CA GLU A 78 -3.56 22.51 -5.23
C GLU A 78 -4.59 22.86 -6.31
N GLU A 79 -4.14 22.97 -7.57
CA GLU A 79 -5.06 23.19 -8.70
C GLU A 79 -5.95 21.95 -8.95
N PRO A 80 -7.23 22.14 -9.32
CA PRO A 80 -8.17 21.02 -9.54
C PRO A 80 -7.68 19.98 -10.55
N GLU A 81 -6.93 20.41 -11.58
CA GLU A 81 -6.37 19.53 -12.60
C GLU A 81 -5.25 18.65 -12.04
N GLU A 82 -4.36 19.20 -11.22
CA GLU A 82 -3.28 18.45 -10.56
C GLU A 82 -3.85 17.45 -9.56
N TYR A 83 -4.90 17.85 -8.84
CA TYR A 83 -5.62 16.96 -7.95
C TYR A 83 -6.24 15.78 -8.70
N ALA A 84 -6.93 16.02 -9.83
CA ALA A 84 -7.55 14.97 -10.63
C ALA A 84 -6.48 13.97 -11.15
N GLU A 85 -5.39 14.47 -11.74
CA GLU A 85 -4.30 13.61 -12.21
C GLU A 85 -3.68 12.77 -11.09
N ARG A 86 -3.46 13.37 -9.92
CA ARG A 86 -2.93 12.68 -8.75
C ARG A 86 -3.89 11.61 -8.23
N SER A 87 -5.19 11.91 -8.24
CA SER A 87 -6.24 10.98 -7.83
C SER A 87 -6.30 9.77 -8.77
N GLU A 88 -6.27 10.00 -10.08
CA GLU A 88 -6.23 8.93 -11.08
C GLU A 88 -4.99 8.05 -10.93
N LEU A 89 -3.80 8.66 -10.79
CA LEU A 89 -2.56 7.93 -10.56
C LEU A 89 -2.63 7.07 -9.28
N ASN A 90 -3.13 7.64 -8.19
CA ASN A 90 -3.32 6.91 -6.95
C ASN A 90 -4.28 5.74 -7.12
N GLY A 91 -5.34 5.90 -7.92
CA GLY A 91 -6.25 4.82 -8.28
C GLY A 91 -5.55 3.69 -9.04
N VAL A 92 -4.71 4.02 -10.03
CA VAL A 92 -3.92 3.03 -10.79
C VAL A 92 -2.96 2.29 -9.87
N ILE A 93 -2.22 3.01 -9.01
CA ILE A 93 -1.29 2.41 -8.04
C ILE A 93 -2.03 1.47 -7.09
N ARG A 94 -3.18 1.88 -6.54
CA ARG A 94 -4.00 1.05 -5.65
C ARG A 94 -4.44 -0.24 -6.33
N ARG A 95 -4.93 -0.16 -7.58
CA ARG A 95 -5.29 -1.34 -8.37
C ARG A 95 -4.09 -2.26 -8.58
N GLY A 96 -2.94 -1.71 -8.95
CA GLY A 96 -1.70 -2.47 -9.09
C GLY A 96 -1.27 -3.16 -7.79
N LEU A 97 -1.34 -2.46 -6.66
CA LEU A 97 -1.02 -3.05 -5.35
C LEU A 97 -1.95 -4.24 -5.01
N ARG A 98 -3.23 -4.19 -5.37
CA ARG A 98 -4.18 -5.28 -5.14
C ARG A 98 -3.83 -6.57 -5.90
N THR A 99 -3.15 -6.47 -7.05
CA THR A 99 -2.70 -7.66 -7.82
C THR A 99 -1.52 -8.39 -7.18
N LEU A 100 -0.81 -7.73 -6.26
CA LEU A 100 0.35 -8.32 -5.61
C LEU A 100 -0.05 -9.31 -4.51
N PRO A 101 0.68 -10.44 -4.36
CA PRO A 101 0.60 -11.27 -3.17
C PRO A 101 0.82 -10.42 -1.91
N LYS A 102 0.08 -10.72 -0.83
CA LYS A 102 0.09 -9.93 0.43
C LYS A 102 1.49 -9.61 0.95
N ASP A 103 2.41 -10.60 0.92
CA ASP A 103 3.77 -10.43 1.43
C ASP A 103 4.61 -9.51 0.53
N GLN A 104 4.39 -9.53 -0.78
CA GLN A 104 5.05 -8.63 -1.73
C GLN A 104 4.50 -7.22 -1.59
N ARG A 105 3.17 -7.09 -1.45
CA ARG A 105 2.49 -5.82 -1.24
C ARG A 105 2.96 -5.14 0.04
N ALA A 106 3.01 -5.85 1.17
CA ALA A 106 3.46 -5.29 2.43
C ALA A 106 4.91 -4.80 2.37
N VAL A 107 5.82 -5.58 1.78
CA VAL A 107 7.22 -5.15 1.62
C VAL A 107 7.32 -3.90 0.75
N LEU A 108 6.57 -3.82 -0.34
CA LEU A 108 6.56 -2.65 -1.23
C LEU A 108 6.02 -1.40 -0.51
N VAL A 109 4.91 -1.54 0.20
CA VAL A 109 4.31 -0.44 0.98
C VAL A 109 5.29 0.07 2.05
N LEU A 110 5.89 -0.83 2.82
CA LEU A 110 6.84 -0.45 3.88
C LEU A 110 8.11 0.20 3.33
N ALA A 111 8.62 -0.26 2.18
CA ALA A 111 9.82 0.30 1.56
C ALA A 111 9.55 1.61 0.81
N ASP A 112 8.61 1.60 -0.13
CA ASP A 112 8.47 2.67 -1.14
C ASP A 112 7.47 3.75 -0.71
N ILE A 113 6.50 3.44 0.15
CA ILE A 113 5.54 4.42 0.67
C ILE A 113 5.96 4.90 2.06
N GLU A 114 6.30 3.96 2.96
CA GLU A 114 6.65 4.31 4.34
C GLU A 114 8.14 4.66 4.53
N GLY A 115 8.99 4.32 3.57
CA GLY A 115 10.41 4.68 3.58
C GLY A 115 11.25 3.94 4.62
N LEU A 116 10.84 2.73 5.04
CA LEU A 116 11.63 1.91 5.96
C LEU A 116 12.85 1.32 5.26
N SER A 117 13.95 1.21 6.01
CA SER A 117 15.11 0.45 5.57
C SER A 117 14.82 -1.07 5.51
N TYR A 118 15.61 -1.80 4.75
CA TYR A 118 15.42 -3.26 4.63
C TYR A 118 15.58 -4.01 5.97
N ASN A 119 16.41 -3.49 6.87
CA ASN A 119 16.55 -4.06 8.21
C ASN A 119 15.28 -3.84 9.05
N GLU A 120 14.72 -2.63 9.05
CA GLU A 120 13.48 -2.33 9.76
C GLU A 120 12.30 -3.15 9.20
N ILE A 121 12.24 -3.33 7.88
CA ILE A 121 11.21 -4.18 7.24
C ILE A 121 11.41 -5.64 7.64
N ALA A 122 12.64 -6.12 7.69
CA ALA A 122 12.97 -7.47 8.12
C ALA A 122 12.53 -7.75 9.56
N GLU A 123 12.78 -6.82 10.47
CA GLU A 123 12.29 -6.86 11.85
C GLU A 123 10.77 -6.77 11.94
N THR A 124 10.16 -5.87 11.14
CA THR A 124 8.71 -5.66 11.10
C THR A 124 7.96 -6.91 10.67
N LEU A 125 8.46 -7.61 9.65
CA LEU A 125 7.79 -8.76 9.03
C LEU A 125 8.34 -10.11 9.53
N ASP A 126 9.25 -10.10 10.50
CA ASP A 126 9.92 -11.29 11.02
C ASP A 126 10.48 -12.17 9.88
N ALA A 127 11.31 -11.57 9.04
CA ALA A 127 11.88 -12.18 7.85
C ALA A 127 13.35 -11.79 7.64
N SER A 128 14.11 -12.59 6.89
CA SER A 128 15.50 -12.23 6.58
C SER A 128 15.56 -11.05 5.59
N VAL A 129 16.61 -10.24 5.67
CA VAL A 129 16.87 -9.13 4.72
C VAL A 129 16.94 -9.64 3.27
N GLY A 130 17.49 -10.85 3.06
CA GLY A 130 17.50 -11.50 1.75
C GLY A 130 16.09 -11.77 1.22
N THR A 131 15.17 -12.21 2.10
CA THR A 131 13.75 -12.40 1.78
C THR A 131 13.09 -11.07 1.43
N ILE A 132 13.37 -10.00 2.18
CA ILE A 132 12.83 -8.66 1.89
C ILE A 132 13.29 -8.18 0.51
N LYS A 133 14.59 -8.24 0.22
CA LYS A 133 15.14 -7.85 -1.09
C LYS A 133 14.48 -8.60 -2.24
N SER A 134 14.32 -9.92 -2.11
CA SER A 134 13.72 -10.74 -3.17
C SER A 134 12.23 -10.48 -3.35
N ARG A 135 11.46 -10.27 -2.25
CA ARG A 135 10.05 -9.90 -2.30
C ARG A 135 9.86 -8.53 -2.93
N LEU A 136 10.68 -7.55 -2.56
CA LEU A 136 10.62 -6.18 -3.08
C LEU A 136 10.93 -6.14 -4.58
N SER A 137 11.97 -6.83 -5.03
CA SER A 137 12.32 -6.94 -6.45
C SER A 137 11.15 -7.50 -7.29
N ARG A 138 10.54 -8.60 -6.83
CA ARG A 138 9.38 -9.21 -7.50
C ARG A 138 8.15 -8.30 -7.46
N ALA A 139 7.91 -7.61 -6.34
CA ALA A 139 6.80 -6.69 -6.20
C ALA A 139 6.90 -5.52 -7.18
N ARG A 140 8.08 -4.89 -7.25
CA ARG A 140 8.35 -3.79 -8.19
C ARG A 140 8.22 -4.23 -9.65
N ALA A 141 8.74 -5.41 -10.00
CA ALA A 141 8.60 -5.95 -11.35
C ALA A 141 7.13 -6.14 -11.74
N LYS A 142 6.33 -6.80 -10.87
CA LYS A 142 4.91 -7.00 -11.13
C LYS A 142 4.11 -5.70 -11.21
N LEU A 143 4.41 -4.74 -10.32
CA LEU A 143 3.73 -3.44 -10.35
C LEU A 143 4.07 -2.68 -11.62
N ARG A 144 5.35 -2.69 -12.04
CA ARG A 144 5.78 -2.09 -13.30
C ARG A 144 5.05 -2.73 -14.50
N ASP A 145 5.01 -4.06 -14.56
CA ASP A 145 4.35 -4.78 -15.65
C ASP A 145 2.85 -4.45 -15.69
N PHE A 146 2.18 -4.39 -14.52
CA PHE A 146 0.79 -3.94 -14.41
C PHE A 146 0.58 -2.51 -14.92
N MET A 147 1.51 -1.59 -14.62
CA MET A 147 1.41 -0.19 -15.07
C MET A 147 1.66 -0.06 -16.57
N LEU A 148 2.62 -0.80 -17.13
CA LEU A 148 2.90 -0.80 -18.57
C LEU A 148 1.73 -1.36 -19.39
N GLU A 149 1.07 -2.41 -18.91
CA GLU A 149 -0.14 -2.96 -19.56
C GLU A 149 -1.33 -1.99 -19.58
N ARG A 150 -1.27 -0.94 -18.79
CA ARG A 150 -2.34 0.06 -18.59
C ARG A 150 -1.83 1.48 -18.70
N GLU A 151 -0.88 1.67 -19.61
CA GLU A 151 -0.23 2.97 -19.83
C GLU A 151 -1.25 4.07 -20.18
N GLU A 152 -2.36 3.70 -20.83
CA GLU A 152 -3.47 4.60 -21.14
C GLU A 152 -4.16 5.18 -19.90
N LEU A 153 -4.07 4.49 -18.75
CA LEU A 153 -4.64 4.95 -17.47
C LEU A 153 -3.68 5.84 -16.68
N LEU A 154 -2.45 6.01 -17.16
CA LEU A 154 -1.47 6.89 -16.52
C LEU A 154 -1.65 8.32 -17.00
N PRO A 155 -1.45 9.33 -16.13
CA PRO A 155 -1.35 10.72 -16.55
C PRO A 155 -0.35 10.88 -17.69
N SER A 156 -0.66 11.74 -18.66
CA SER A 156 0.12 11.90 -19.90
C SER A 156 1.62 12.11 -19.67
N ARG A 157 1.99 12.81 -18.60
CA ARG A 157 3.39 13.05 -18.18
C ARG A 157 4.15 11.78 -17.73
N LEU A 158 3.44 10.72 -17.37
CA LEU A 158 4.00 9.46 -16.89
C LEU A 158 3.93 8.33 -17.91
N ARG A 159 3.29 8.57 -19.06
CA ARG A 159 3.30 7.64 -20.18
C ARG A 159 4.71 7.61 -20.77
N LEU A 160 5.28 6.41 -20.85
CA LEU A 160 6.56 6.25 -21.55
C LEU A 160 6.27 6.56 -23.01
N GLY A 161 6.68 7.73 -23.48
CA GLY A 161 6.49 8.14 -24.87
C GLY A 161 6.96 7.02 -25.78
N VAL A 162 6.10 6.58 -26.67
CA VAL A 162 6.49 5.81 -27.85
C VAL A 162 7.52 6.66 -28.54
N GLY A 163 8.78 6.20 -28.50
CA GLY A 163 9.93 6.97 -28.92
C GLY A 163 9.67 7.63 -30.27
N ASP A 164 9.94 8.92 -30.34
CA ASP A 164 10.29 9.60 -31.56
C ASP A 164 11.47 8.83 -32.20
N THR A 165 11.15 7.80 -32.96
CA THR A 165 12.05 7.33 -34.01
C THR A 165 12.05 8.42 -35.07
N LYS A 166 12.91 9.43 -34.86
CA LYS A 166 13.34 10.27 -35.97
C LYS A 166 14.17 9.42 -36.92
N ASP A 167 13.61 9.21 -38.12
CA ASP A 167 14.33 8.90 -39.34
C ASP A 167 15.48 9.92 -39.58
#